data_68e47834a0e044c9c31c08114bd2e7bb
#
_entry.id   68e47834a0e044c9c31c08114bd2e7bb
#
_cell.length_a   1.000
_cell.length_b   1.000
_cell.length_c   1.000
_cell.angle_alpha   90.00
_cell.angle_beta   90.00
_cell.angle_gamma   90.00
#
_symmetry.space_group_name_H-M   'P 1'
#
loop_
_entity.id
_entity.type
_entity.pdbx_description
1 polymer ?
#
loop_
_entity_poly.entity_id
_entity_poly.type
_entity_poly.pdbx_seq_one_letter_code
_entity_poly.pdbx_strand_id
1 'polypeptide(L)'
;IAVIPPGLLRFLPSKRIKISVLKFNEMLAAHFLNGNKFIQDLMHRPKYRVEGMEHCKMDVWQFTTINHLSWADIFLFLYFTNFKATVPRIFMKAELWWLPITWAANIALAMPYVKRRSKDEITKNPKLAETDRNATLNACKIFELMPTNVCGFIEGTRIDQEKYAKS
;
A
#
# COMPACT_ATOMS: atom_id res chain seq x y z
N ILE A 1 -12.44 -9.05 -5.80
CA ILE A 1 -13.90 -9.02 -5.52
C ILE A 1 -14.20 -9.69 -4.17
N ALA A 2 -13.67 -10.87 -3.87
CA ALA A 2 -13.94 -11.61 -2.62
C ALA A 2 -13.61 -10.86 -1.32
N VAL A 3 -12.68 -9.91 -1.34
CA VAL A 3 -12.26 -9.10 -0.18
C VAL A 3 -13.19 -7.91 0.11
N ILE A 4 -14.06 -7.55 -0.83
CA ILE A 4 -14.92 -6.35 -0.71
C ILE A 4 -16.03 -6.55 0.33
N PRO A 5 -16.85 -7.63 0.27
CA PRO A 5 -17.93 -7.80 1.24
C PRO A 5 -17.46 -7.80 2.69
N PRO A 6 -16.45 -8.59 3.09
CA PRO A 6 -15.91 -8.50 4.45
C PRO A 6 -15.26 -7.14 4.72
N GLY A 7 -14.59 -6.52 3.74
CA GLY A 7 -13.97 -5.21 3.89
C GLY A 7 -14.94 -4.09 4.28
N LEU A 8 -16.20 -4.16 3.85
CA LEU A 8 -17.22 -3.20 4.23
C LEU A 8 -17.58 -3.26 5.72
N LEU A 9 -17.42 -4.40 6.37
CA LEU A 9 -17.69 -4.54 7.81
C LEU A 9 -16.73 -3.71 8.68
N ARG A 10 -15.61 -3.25 8.14
CA ARG A 10 -14.68 -2.35 8.87
C ARG A 10 -15.31 -1.00 9.23
N PHE A 11 -16.38 -0.60 8.57
CA PHE A 11 -17.09 0.66 8.87
C PHE A 11 -17.99 0.55 10.11
N LEU A 12 -18.24 -0.67 10.62
CA LEU A 12 -18.93 -0.85 11.89
C LEU A 12 -18.12 -0.22 13.04
N PRO A 13 -18.77 0.28 14.09
CA PRO A 13 -18.10 1.02 15.18
C PRO A 13 -17.17 0.14 16.04
N SER A 14 -17.35 -1.18 16.04
CA SER A 14 -16.59 -2.11 16.89
C SER A 14 -15.12 -2.24 16.47
N LYS A 15 -14.20 -1.91 17.38
CA LYS A 15 -12.76 -2.08 17.19
C LYS A 15 -12.37 -3.53 16.91
N ARG A 16 -13.00 -4.49 17.60
CA ARG A 16 -12.72 -5.93 17.43
C ARG A 16 -13.10 -6.39 16.03
N ILE A 17 -14.27 -5.98 15.52
CA ILE A 17 -14.71 -6.32 14.16
C ILE A 17 -13.74 -5.75 13.14
N LYS A 18 -13.33 -4.48 13.28
CA LYS A 18 -12.35 -3.85 12.38
C LYS A 18 -11.06 -4.65 12.28
N ILE A 19 -10.47 -5.02 13.41
CA ILE A 19 -9.23 -5.80 13.46
C ILE A 19 -9.42 -7.18 12.80
N SER A 20 -10.48 -7.89 13.13
CA SER A 20 -10.76 -9.22 12.57
C SER A 20 -10.93 -9.18 11.05
N VAL A 21 -11.66 -8.19 10.56
CA VAL A 21 -11.86 -7.97 9.11
C VAL A 21 -10.55 -7.65 8.40
N LEU A 22 -9.72 -6.78 8.99
CA LEU A 22 -8.43 -6.44 8.40
C LEU A 22 -7.51 -7.67 8.33
N LYS A 23 -7.39 -8.43 9.41
CA LYS A 23 -6.58 -9.67 9.43
C LYS A 23 -7.09 -10.70 8.43
N PHE A 24 -8.40 -10.88 8.33
CA PHE A 24 -8.99 -11.77 7.34
C PHE A 24 -8.67 -11.35 5.91
N ASN A 25 -8.81 -10.06 5.61
CA ASN A 25 -8.49 -9.54 4.29
C ASN A 25 -6.98 -9.59 3.98
N GLU A 26 -6.12 -9.39 4.96
CA GLU A 26 -4.66 -9.58 4.81
C GLU A 26 -4.34 -11.04 4.48
N MET A 27 -4.98 -11.99 5.12
CA MET A 27 -4.84 -13.41 4.80
C MET A 27 -5.28 -13.72 3.36
N LEU A 28 -6.44 -13.21 2.94
CA LEU A 28 -6.92 -13.37 1.56
C LEU A 28 -5.95 -12.74 0.54
N ALA A 29 -5.45 -11.54 0.82
CA ALA A 29 -4.47 -10.88 -0.03
C ALA A 29 -3.16 -11.68 -0.13
N ALA A 30 -2.69 -12.24 0.97
CA ALA A 30 -1.51 -13.08 0.99
C ALA A 30 -1.67 -14.35 0.14
N HIS A 31 -2.82 -15.01 0.21
CA HIS A 31 -3.12 -16.16 -0.64
C HIS A 31 -3.27 -15.78 -2.11
N PHE A 32 -3.86 -14.63 -2.41
CA PHE A 32 -3.93 -14.10 -3.77
C PHE A 32 -2.53 -13.85 -4.35
N LEU A 33 -1.63 -13.26 -3.57
CA LEU A 33 -0.23 -13.05 -3.98
C LEU A 33 0.49 -14.38 -4.24
N ASN A 34 0.26 -15.39 -3.41
CA ASN A 34 0.83 -16.73 -3.63
C ASN A 34 0.28 -17.40 -4.91
N GLY A 35 -1.01 -17.24 -5.20
CA GLY A 35 -1.59 -17.74 -6.43
C GLY A 35 -0.98 -17.08 -7.67
N ASN A 36 -0.80 -15.76 -7.63
CA ASN A 36 -0.11 -15.03 -8.70
C ASN A 36 1.34 -15.47 -8.85
N LYS A 37 2.03 -15.74 -7.74
CA LYS A 37 3.38 -16.32 -7.77
C LYS A 37 3.41 -17.63 -8.53
N PHE A 38 2.54 -18.54 -8.16
CA PHE A 38 2.48 -19.85 -8.80
C PHE A 38 2.29 -19.74 -10.31
N ILE A 39 1.38 -18.85 -10.74
CA ILE A 39 1.14 -18.61 -12.18
C ILE A 39 2.40 -18.01 -12.83
N GLN A 40 3.06 -17.06 -12.20
CA GLN A 40 4.26 -16.43 -12.74
C GLN A 40 5.42 -17.41 -12.85
N ASP A 41 5.62 -18.24 -11.82
CA ASP A 41 6.66 -19.29 -11.83
C ASP A 41 6.39 -20.36 -12.91
N LEU A 42 5.13 -20.65 -13.18
CA LEU A 42 4.72 -21.59 -14.24
C LEU A 42 4.97 -21.01 -15.64
N MET A 43 4.67 -19.72 -15.85
CA MET A 43 4.73 -19.09 -17.18
C MET A 43 6.13 -18.62 -17.55
N HIS A 44 6.86 -18.01 -16.63
CA HIS A 44 8.10 -17.28 -16.93
C HIS A 44 9.34 -17.77 -16.20
N ARG A 45 9.19 -18.54 -15.11
CA ARG A 45 10.31 -19.02 -14.25
C ARG A 45 11.40 -17.98 -14.04
N PRO A 46 11.08 -16.76 -13.62
CA PRO A 46 12.08 -15.73 -13.46
C PRO A 46 13.06 -16.10 -12.36
N LYS A 47 14.35 -15.80 -12.57
CA LYS A 47 15.38 -15.98 -11.54
C LYS A 47 15.51 -14.68 -10.76
N TYR A 48 15.31 -14.74 -9.45
CA TYR A 48 15.49 -13.60 -8.56
C TYR A 48 16.65 -13.84 -7.61
N ARG A 49 17.41 -12.81 -7.35
CA ARG A 49 18.35 -12.76 -6.23
C ARG A 49 17.78 -11.82 -5.19
N VAL A 50 17.49 -12.34 -4.00
CA VAL A 50 16.87 -11.60 -2.91
C VAL A 50 17.74 -11.74 -1.68
N GLU A 51 18.14 -10.63 -1.09
CA GLU A 51 19.01 -10.57 0.08
C GLU A 51 18.31 -9.79 1.21
N GLY A 52 18.66 -10.03 2.46
CA GLY A 52 18.13 -9.29 3.62
C GLY A 52 16.74 -9.68 4.09
N MET A 53 16.16 -10.74 3.56
CA MET A 53 14.80 -11.20 3.95
C MET A 53 14.71 -11.68 5.40
N GLU A 54 15.82 -12.01 6.01
CA GLU A 54 15.95 -12.37 7.42
C GLU A 54 15.64 -11.21 8.37
N HIS A 55 15.70 -9.97 7.88
CA HIS A 55 15.38 -8.77 8.65
C HIS A 55 13.88 -8.43 8.61
N CYS A 56 13.10 -9.08 7.75
CA CYS A 56 11.65 -8.90 7.70
C CYS A 56 10.98 -9.48 8.95
N LYS A 57 10.00 -8.77 9.49
CA LYS A 57 9.27 -9.18 10.69
C LYS A 57 7.77 -9.05 10.48
N MET A 58 7.04 -10.04 11.02
CA MET A 58 5.59 -10.01 11.11
C MET A 58 5.13 -9.28 12.39
N ASP A 59 3.90 -8.81 12.39
CA ASP A 59 3.22 -8.23 13.56
C ASP A 59 4.00 -7.10 14.28
N VAL A 60 4.74 -6.28 13.51
CA VAL A 60 5.45 -5.11 14.01
C VAL A 60 5.01 -3.86 13.26
N TRP A 61 5.06 -2.70 13.95
CA TRP A 61 4.94 -1.41 13.27
C TRP A 61 6.27 -1.09 12.59
N GLN A 62 6.21 -0.85 11.32
CA GLN A 62 7.40 -0.50 10.54
C GLN A 62 7.06 0.49 9.44
N PHE A 63 8.05 1.24 9.03
CA PHE A 63 8.00 2.08 7.85
C PHE A 63 9.00 1.54 6.82
N THR A 64 8.51 1.17 5.65
CA THR A 64 9.33 0.64 4.56
C THR A 64 9.43 1.67 3.45
N THR A 65 10.64 1.94 3.02
CA THR A 65 10.90 2.79 1.86
C THR A 65 11.37 1.95 0.68
N ILE A 66 10.88 2.28 -0.50
CA ILE A 66 11.17 1.54 -1.73
C ILE A 66 11.54 2.56 -2.82
N ASN A 67 12.52 2.23 -3.65
CA ASN A 67 12.77 2.93 -4.90
C ASN A 67 11.65 2.62 -5.90
N HIS A 68 11.34 3.56 -6.79
CA HIS A 68 10.24 3.38 -7.74
C HIS A 68 10.72 3.57 -9.18
N LEU A 69 11.13 2.46 -9.79
CA LEU A 69 11.61 2.43 -11.17
C LEU A 69 10.50 2.01 -12.15
N SER A 70 9.67 1.05 -11.74
CA SER A 70 8.64 0.48 -12.61
C SER A 70 7.35 0.13 -11.85
N TRP A 71 6.29 -0.18 -12.57
CA TRP A 71 5.06 -0.73 -11.98
C TRP A 71 5.28 -2.12 -11.35
N ALA A 72 6.28 -2.86 -11.83
CA ALA A 72 6.60 -4.18 -11.30
C ALA A 72 7.12 -4.14 -9.86
N ASP A 73 7.71 -3.01 -9.42
CA ASP A 73 8.31 -2.89 -8.09
C ASP A 73 7.30 -3.17 -6.98
N ILE A 74 6.05 -2.68 -7.14
CA ILE A 74 4.98 -2.90 -6.17
C ILE A 74 4.67 -4.41 -6.06
N PHE A 75 4.52 -5.08 -7.20
CA PHE A 75 4.19 -6.50 -7.22
C PHE A 75 5.33 -7.35 -6.68
N LEU A 76 6.58 -7.06 -7.06
CA LEU A 76 7.76 -7.77 -6.57
C LEU A 76 7.94 -7.57 -5.07
N PHE A 77 7.77 -6.35 -4.57
CA PHE A 77 7.84 -6.06 -3.15
C PHE A 77 6.78 -6.84 -2.36
N LEU A 78 5.51 -6.77 -2.78
CA LEU A 78 4.42 -7.52 -2.15
C LEU A 78 4.67 -9.03 -2.20
N TYR A 79 5.21 -9.51 -3.29
CA TYR A 79 5.51 -10.91 -3.51
C TYR A 79 6.62 -11.43 -2.57
N PHE A 80 7.75 -10.73 -2.50
CA PHE A 80 8.87 -11.19 -1.68
C PHE A 80 8.64 -11.01 -0.18
N THR A 81 7.88 -10.00 0.22
CA THR A 81 7.54 -9.75 1.63
C THR A 81 6.34 -10.55 2.12
N ASN A 82 5.62 -11.23 1.21
CA ASN A 82 4.44 -12.03 1.56
C ASN A 82 4.77 -13.13 2.57
N PHE A 83 4.01 -13.21 3.66
CA PHE A 83 4.24 -14.10 4.82
C PHE A 83 5.59 -13.93 5.54
N LYS A 84 6.36 -12.89 5.24
CA LYS A 84 7.64 -12.58 5.91
C LYS A 84 7.62 -11.24 6.62
N ALA A 85 6.76 -10.34 6.17
CA ALA A 85 6.55 -9.04 6.80
C ALA A 85 5.05 -8.77 6.96
N THR A 86 4.70 -7.85 7.87
CA THR A 86 3.35 -7.31 7.97
C THR A 86 2.94 -6.74 6.61
N VAL A 87 1.70 -7.02 6.17
CA VAL A 87 1.19 -6.59 4.86
C VAL A 87 1.37 -5.07 4.69
N PRO A 88 2.11 -4.64 3.66
CA PRO A 88 2.39 -3.23 3.47
C PRO A 88 1.16 -2.46 3.00
N ARG A 89 0.94 -1.31 3.62
CA ARG A 89 -0.10 -0.34 3.26
C ARG A 89 0.52 0.79 2.49
N ILE A 90 0.28 0.80 1.20
CA ILE A 90 0.87 1.76 0.27
C ILE A 90 -0.05 2.96 0.13
N PHE A 91 0.52 4.17 0.20
CA PHE A 91 -0.22 5.38 -0.12
C PHE A 91 -0.52 5.45 -1.61
N MET A 92 -1.81 5.52 -1.94
CA MET A 92 -2.28 5.57 -3.32
C MET A 92 -2.62 7.01 -3.72
N LYS A 93 -2.37 7.35 -4.98
CA LYS A 93 -2.83 8.62 -5.55
C LYS A 93 -4.36 8.72 -5.49
N ALA A 94 -4.89 9.86 -5.02
CA ALA A 94 -6.33 10.07 -4.91
C ALA A 94 -7.05 9.94 -6.26
N GLU A 95 -6.39 10.32 -7.36
CA GLU A 95 -6.95 10.22 -8.72
C GLU A 95 -7.18 8.77 -9.18
N LEU A 96 -6.62 7.78 -8.48
CA LEU A 96 -6.78 6.36 -8.79
C LEU A 96 -8.03 5.72 -8.14
N TRP A 97 -8.83 6.51 -7.40
CA TRP A 97 -10.00 6.01 -6.66
C TRP A 97 -11.04 5.29 -7.54
N TRP A 98 -11.12 5.66 -8.82
CA TRP A 98 -12.06 5.08 -9.78
C TRP A 98 -11.62 3.71 -10.32
N LEU A 99 -10.36 3.33 -10.18
CA LEU A 99 -9.87 2.03 -10.62
C LEU A 99 -10.37 0.94 -9.66
N PRO A 100 -11.05 -0.11 -10.17
CA PRO A 100 -11.64 -1.14 -9.31
C PRO A 100 -10.62 -1.83 -8.40
N ILE A 101 -9.38 -2.02 -8.87
CA ILE A 101 -8.33 -2.69 -8.09
C ILE A 101 -7.84 -1.82 -6.91
N THR A 102 -7.67 -0.51 -7.13
CA THR A 102 -7.23 0.41 -6.07
C THR A 102 -8.36 0.66 -5.07
N TRP A 103 -9.59 0.74 -5.53
CA TRP A 103 -10.77 0.82 -4.68
C TRP A 103 -10.90 -0.43 -3.80
N ALA A 104 -10.75 -1.64 -4.39
CA ALA A 104 -10.76 -2.89 -3.64
C ALA A 104 -9.63 -2.95 -2.59
N ALA A 105 -8.42 -2.51 -2.94
CA ALA A 105 -7.29 -2.43 -2.01
C ALA A 105 -7.55 -1.46 -0.86
N ASN A 106 -8.18 -0.30 -1.13
CA ASN A 106 -8.58 0.63 -0.06
C ASN A 106 -9.60 0.00 0.87
N ILE A 107 -10.66 -0.60 0.34
CA ILE A 107 -11.71 -1.23 1.16
C ILE A 107 -11.17 -2.41 1.95
N ALA A 108 -10.38 -3.28 1.33
CA ALA A 108 -9.92 -4.52 1.94
C ALA A 108 -8.76 -4.32 2.93
N LEU A 109 -7.75 -3.54 2.53
CA LEU A 109 -6.48 -3.42 3.25
C LEU A 109 -6.28 -2.04 3.90
N ALA A 110 -7.28 -1.17 3.82
CA ALA A 110 -7.19 0.19 4.34
C ALA A 110 -5.99 0.98 3.80
N MET A 111 -5.69 0.81 2.51
CA MET A 111 -4.66 1.60 1.83
C MET A 111 -5.16 3.03 1.59
N PRO A 112 -4.55 4.07 2.18
CA PRO A 112 -5.09 5.41 2.12
C PRO A 112 -4.85 6.07 0.76
N TYR A 113 -5.81 6.87 0.32
CA TYR A 113 -5.61 7.80 -0.79
C TYR A 113 -5.03 9.11 -0.29
N VAL A 114 -4.04 9.63 -1.02
CA VAL A 114 -3.43 10.93 -0.76
C VAL A 114 -3.53 11.82 -1.99
N LYS A 115 -3.89 13.07 -1.78
CA LYS A 115 -3.82 14.10 -2.81
C LYS A 115 -2.41 14.65 -2.88
N ARG A 116 -1.92 14.86 -4.10
CA ARG A 116 -0.64 15.52 -4.35
C ARG A 116 -0.92 16.81 -5.07
N ARG A 117 -0.74 17.91 -4.36
CA ARG A 117 -0.92 19.24 -4.95
C ARG A 117 0.39 19.80 -5.44
N SER A 118 0.31 20.62 -6.48
CA SER A 118 1.46 21.38 -6.95
C SER A 118 1.83 22.49 -5.94
N LYS A 119 3.09 22.95 -6.00
CA LYS A 119 3.53 24.08 -5.19
C LYS A 119 2.67 25.33 -5.44
N ASP A 120 2.28 25.55 -6.70
CA ASP A 120 1.45 26.70 -7.11
C ASP A 120 0.03 26.65 -6.49
N GLU A 121 -0.58 25.46 -6.42
CA GLU A 121 -1.89 25.30 -5.76
C GLU A 121 -1.80 25.61 -4.28
N ILE A 122 -0.76 25.15 -3.62
CA ILE A 122 -0.53 25.39 -2.17
C ILE A 122 -0.24 26.86 -1.92
N THR A 123 0.54 27.52 -2.78
CA THR A 123 0.85 28.95 -2.69
C THR A 123 -0.41 29.79 -2.85
N LYS A 124 -1.29 29.44 -3.77
CA LYS A 124 -2.57 30.14 -4.00
C LYS A 124 -3.57 29.94 -2.86
N ASN A 125 -3.55 28.77 -2.22
CA ASN A 125 -4.46 28.48 -1.10
C ASN A 125 -3.79 27.56 -0.07
N PRO A 126 -3.07 28.09 0.93
CA PRO A 126 -2.39 27.34 1.95
C PRO A 126 -3.29 26.42 2.79
N LYS A 127 -4.58 26.77 2.94
CA LYS A 127 -5.55 25.94 3.68
C LYS A 127 -5.76 24.56 3.06
N LEU A 128 -5.49 24.42 1.74
CA LEU A 128 -5.60 23.13 1.06
C LEU A 128 -4.58 22.12 1.59
N ALA A 129 -3.35 22.56 1.89
CA ALA A 129 -2.31 21.69 2.45
C ALA A 129 -2.72 21.14 3.82
N GLU A 130 -3.31 21.98 4.67
CA GLU A 130 -3.78 21.57 5.99
C GLU A 130 -4.96 20.59 5.87
N THR A 131 -5.90 20.87 4.98
CA THR A 131 -7.04 19.96 4.72
C THR A 131 -6.57 18.59 4.24
N ASP A 132 -5.63 18.54 3.30
CA ASP A 132 -5.10 17.29 2.76
C ASP A 132 -4.27 16.53 3.81
N ARG A 133 -3.50 17.25 4.64
CA ARG A 133 -2.80 16.68 5.79
C ARG A 133 -3.78 16.05 6.78
N ASN A 134 -4.82 16.75 7.17
CA ASN A 134 -5.81 16.26 8.12
C ASN A 134 -6.58 15.05 7.55
N ALA A 135 -6.92 15.05 6.27
CA ALA A 135 -7.52 13.90 5.60
C ALA A 135 -6.60 12.68 5.63
N THR A 136 -5.31 12.88 5.36
CA THR A 136 -4.29 11.81 5.41
C THR A 136 -4.14 11.26 6.84
N LEU A 137 -4.02 12.13 7.84
CA LEU A 137 -3.92 11.72 9.25
C LEU A 137 -5.16 10.92 9.69
N ASN A 138 -6.35 11.36 9.30
CA ASN A 138 -7.59 10.64 9.59
C ASN A 138 -7.62 9.24 8.92
N ALA A 139 -7.15 9.12 7.69
CA ALA A 139 -7.04 7.83 7.01
C ALA A 139 -6.03 6.90 7.70
N CYS A 140 -4.97 7.45 8.29
CA CYS A 140 -3.94 6.69 9.00
C CYS A 140 -4.36 6.23 10.40
N LYS A 141 -5.43 6.76 11.00
CA LYS A 141 -5.92 6.31 12.33
C LYS A 141 -6.19 4.80 12.41
N ILE A 142 -6.50 4.17 11.28
CA ILE A 142 -6.69 2.73 11.25
C ILE A 142 -5.40 1.96 11.54
N PHE A 143 -4.24 2.57 11.32
CA PHE A 143 -2.94 1.96 11.60
C PHE A 143 -2.63 1.84 13.08
N GLU A 144 -3.35 2.57 13.94
CA GLU A 144 -3.24 2.45 15.40
C GLU A 144 -3.90 1.18 15.95
N LEU A 145 -4.77 0.54 15.14
CA LEU A 145 -5.55 -0.60 15.61
C LEU A 145 -4.74 -1.89 15.72
N MET A 146 -3.72 -2.05 14.87
CA MET A 146 -2.91 -3.25 14.79
C MET A 146 -1.55 -2.93 14.16
N PRO A 147 -0.52 -3.77 14.42
CA PRO A 147 0.78 -3.64 13.77
C PRO A 147 0.64 -3.46 12.27
N THR A 148 1.28 -2.45 11.74
CA THR A 148 1.11 -2.03 10.34
C THR A 148 2.46 -1.68 9.72
N ASN A 149 2.69 -2.16 8.51
CA ASN A 149 3.80 -1.75 7.69
C ASN A 149 3.35 -0.64 6.74
N VAL A 150 3.76 0.58 6.99
CA VAL A 150 3.48 1.71 6.10
C VAL A 150 4.57 1.78 5.05
N CYS A 151 4.19 1.76 3.77
CA CYS A 151 5.14 1.77 2.67
C CYS A 151 5.04 3.07 1.87
N GLY A 152 6.20 3.69 1.64
CA GLY A 152 6.35 4.88 0.81
C GLY A 152 7.46 4.75 -0.23
N PHE A 153 7.27 5.42 -1.36
CA PHE A 153 8.30 5.54 -2.38
C PHE A 153 9.10 6.82 -2.12
N ILE A 154 10.42 6.70 -1.93
CA ILE A 154 11.30 7.81 -1.57
C ILE A 154 11.22 8.93 -2.62
N GLU A 155 11.26 8.57 -3.87
CA GLU A 155 11.24 9.52 -4.98
C GLU A 155 9.86 10.18 -5.19
N GLY A 156 8.84 9.66 -4.52
CA GLY A 156 7.47 10.15 -4.66
C GLY A 156 6.83 9.90 -6.03
N THR A 157 7.61 9.78 -7.09
CA THR A 157 7.18 9.43 -8.45
C THR A 157 8.18 8.49 -9.07
N ARG A 158 7.78 7.76 -10.12
CA ARG A 158 8.74 6.93 -10.88
C ARG A 158 9.86 7.80 -11.44
N ILE A 159 11.07 7.30 -11.32
CA ILE A 159 12.23 7.91 -11.98
C ILE A 159 12.12 7.60 -13.48
N ASP A 160 12.18 8.63 -14.30
CA ASP A 160 12.37 8.54 -15.73
C ASP A 160 13.72 9.18 -16.13
N GLN A 161 14.18 8.88 -17.32
CA GLN A 161 15.50 9.37 -17.78
C GLN A 161 15.61 10.91 -17.76
N GLU A 162 14.50 11.62 -18.03
CA GLU A 162 14.50 13.07 -17.99
C GLU A 162 14.64 13.64 -16.57
N LYS A 163 14.07 12.95 -15.58
CA LYS A 163 14.19 13.35 -14.16
C LYS A 163 15.57 13.02 -13.62
N TYR A 164 16.15 11.90 -14.05
CA TYR A 164 17.51 11.52 -13.65
C TYR A 164 18.56 12.53 -14.17
N ALA A 165 18.33 13.08 -15.37
CA ALA A 165 19.23 14.09 -15.95
C ALA A 165 19.10 15.47 -15.28
N LYS A 166 18.04 15.72 -14.48
CA LYS A 166 17.77 17.01 -13.79
C LYS A 166 18.09 16.96 -12.30
N SER A 167 18.46 15.81 -11.74
CA SER A 167 18.84 15.64 -10.33
C SER A 167 20.36 15.73 -10.17
#